data_b8924027471ed8a4aba74b82b9203d53
#
_entry.id   b8924027471ed8a4aba74b82b9203d53
#
_cell.length_a   1.000
_cell.length_b   1.000
_cell.length_c   1.000
_cell.angle_alpha   90.00
_cell.angle_beta   90.00
_cell.angle_gamma   90.00
#
_symmetry.space_group_name_H-M   'P 1'
#
loop_
_entity.id
_entity.type
_entity.pdbx_description
1 polymer ?
#
loop_
_entity_poly.entity_id
_entity_poly.type
_entity_poly.pdbx_seq_one_letter_code
_entity_poly.pdbx_strand_id
1 'polypeptide(L)'
;MKVLKIPTIEELKEIDLSYMKTISEESGVVPQSVIDTELLEPPGVVPYPLYAHFSKTFDDAIILDIGTLHGGSALACAYNSSNQVISYDIAEHINYSKIKKDNLTFKVMDFREDDIDYDKVKMIVIDTDHTGTQETEFIEFLIEKDWCGILFLDDIHQNPAMEDFWSCFDDDIKEDVTGIGHTACCGSGLVEFDL
;
A
#
# COMPACT_ATOMS: atom_id res chain seq x y z
N MET A 1 -6.57 -6.71 -21.71
CA MET A 1 -5.24 -7.36 -21.93
C MET A 1 -4.36 -6.89 -20.79
N LYS A 2 -3.99 -7.80 -19.91
CA LYS A 2 -3.20 -7.49 -18.70
C LYS A 2 -1.90 -6.76 -19.10
N VAL A 3 -1.77 -5.51 -18.72
CA VAL A 3 -0.61 -4.65 -19.07
C VAL A 3 0.39 -4.64 -17.91
N LEU A 4 -0.09 -4.93 -16.69
CA LEU A 4 0.72 -4.88 -15.49
C LEU A 4 1.69 -6.06 -15.42
N LYS A 5 2.98 -5.75 -15.43
CA LYS A 5 4.03 -6.76 -15.25
C LYS A 5 4.29 -6.94 -13.75
N ILE A 6 3.94 -8.10 -13.22
CA ILE A 6 4.30 -8.47 -11.85
C ILE A 6 5.83 -8.68 -11.78
N PRO A 7 6.52 -8.04 -10.82
CA PRO A 7 7.96 -8.21 -10.67
C PRO A 7 8.31 -9.64 -10.19
N THR A 8 9.48 -10.08 -10.56
CA THR A 8 10.08 -11.29 -9.99
C THR A 8 10.65 -11.00 -8.58
N ILE A 9 10.85 -12.04 -7.78
CA ILE A 9 11.51 -11.92 -6.47
C ILE A 9 12.92 -11.30 -6.62
N GLU A 10 13.65 -11.61 -7.68
CA GLU A 10 14.97 -11.04 -7.97
C GLU A 10 14.88 -9.53 -8.22
N GLU A 11 13.88 -9.06 -8.96
CA GLU A 11 13.65 -7.62 -9.17
C GLU A 11 13.28 -6.91 -7.85
N LEU A 12 12.53 -7.58 -6.97
CA LEU A 12 12.19 -7.04 -5.65
C LEU A 12 13.40 -6.97 -4.70
N LYS A 13 14.35 -7.91 -4.78
CA LYS A 13 15.59 -7.88 -3.98
C LYS A 13 16.50 -6.71 -4.32
N GLU A 14 16.32 -6.09 -5.49
CA GLU A 14 17.07 -4.88 -5.88
C GLU A 14 16.50 -3.60 -5.21
N ILE A 15 15.35 -3.67 -4.53
CA ILE A 15 14.74 -2.55 -3.83
C ILE A 15 15.42 -2.38 -2.47
N ASP A 16 16.13 -1.27 -2.30
CA ASP A 16 16.79 -0.93 -1.03
C ASP A 16 15.87 -0.13 -0.11
N LEU A 17 15.30 -0.81 0.88
CA LEU A 17 14.46 -0.20 1.92
C LEU A 17 15.24 0.15 3.21
N SER A 18 16.56 0.16 3.18
CA SER A 18 17.39 0.45 4.36
C SER A 18 17.10 1.82 5.00
N TYR A 19 16.63 2.79 4.22
CA TYR A 19 16.22 4.11 4.74
C TYR A 19 15.09 4.02 5.78
N MET A 20 14.23 2.99 5.71
CA MET A 20 13.16 2.80 6.69
C MET A 20 13.71 2.55 8.08
N LYS A 21 14.84 1.83 8.20
CA LYS A 21 15.54 1.63 9.48
C LYS A 21 16.08 2.94 10.03
N THR A 22 16.72 3.74 9.18
CA THR A 22 17.24 5.06 9.58
C THR A 22 16.11 5.95 10.11
N ILE A 23 14.98 6.01 9.39
CA ILE A 23 13.82 6.79 9.82
C ILE A 23 13.23 6.27 11.14
N SER A 24 13.17 4.95 11.34
CA SER A 24 12.70 4.37 12.60
C SER A 24 13.61 4.76 13.77
N GLU A 25 14.92 4.60 13.62
CA GLU A 25 15.91 4.96 14.64
C GLU A 25 15.86 6.45 14.99
N GLU A 26 15.80 7.32 13.98
CA GLU A 26 15.77 8.77 14.16
C GLU A 26 14.46 9.27 14.76
N SER A 27 13.32 8.71 14.32
CA SER A 27 12.00 9.09 14.82
C SER A 27 11.73 8.56 16.23
N GLY A 28 12.21 7.35 16.53
CA GLY A 28 11.96 6.62 17.76
C GLY A 28 10.49 6.26 18.00
N VAL A 29 9.66 6.28 16.95
CA VAL A 29 8.21 5.98 17.03
C VAL A 29 7.77 4.85 16.14
N VAL A 30 8.46 4.59 15.02
CA VAL A 30 8.18 3.42 14.17
C VAL A 30 8.75 2.19 14.90
N PRO A 31 7.92 1.19 15.25
CA PRO A 31 8.41 0.02 15.95
C PRO A 31 9.43 -0.77 15.11
N GLN A 32 10.44 -1.31 15.76
CA GLN A 32 11.44 -2.16 15.10
C GLN A 32 10.81 -3.36 14.38
N SER A 33 9.74 -3.92 14.95
CA SER A 33 8.99 -5.03 14.36
C SER A 33 8.37 -4.73 12.99
N VAL A 34 8.23 -3.46 12.63
CA VAL A 34 7.68 -3.03 11.32
C VAL A 34 8.77 -2.89 10.25
N ILE A 35 10.05 -2.89 10.67
CA ILE A 35 11.20 -2.63 9.81
C ILE A 35 12.35 -3.62 9.99
N ASP A 36 12.10 -4.75 10.65
CA ASP A 36 13.11 -5.82 10.75
C ASP A 36 13.52 -6.31 9.35
N THR A 37 14.78 -6.68 9.22
CA THR A 37 15.36 -7.07 7.93
C THR A 37 14.57 -8.18 7.25
N GLU A 38 14.05 -9.15 8.02
CA GLU A 38 13.23 -10.25 7.52
C GLU A 38 11.90 -9.77 6.90
N LEU A 39 11.42 -8.58 7.29
CA LEU A 39 10.21 -7.98 6.71
C LEU A 39 10.50 -7.22 5.41
N LEU A 40 11.74 -6.72 5.26
CA LEU A 40 12.15 -5.90 4.12
C LEU A 40 12.76 -6.71 2.97
N GLU A 41 13.11 -7.98 3.21
CA GLU A 41 13.70 -8.87 2.19
C GLU A 41 12.61 -9.70 1.52
N PRO A 42 12.44 -9.65 0.17
CA PRO A 42 11.46 -10.47 -0.53
C PRO A 42 11.91 -11.95 -0.66
N PRO A 43 10.98 -12.91 -0.55
CA PRO A 43 9.60 -12.72 -0.15
C PRO A 43 9.50 -12.53 1.38
N GLY A 44 9.15 -11.30 1.80
CA GLY A 44 9.03 -10.93 3.21
C GLY A 44 7.69 -11.34 3.83
N VAL A 45 7.50 -10.94 5.08
CA VAL A 45 6.22 -11.11 5.78
C VAL A 45 5.21 -10.02 5.38
N VAL A 46 5.71 -8.93 4.79
CA VAL A 46 4.91 -7.77 4.36
C VAL A 46 5.28 -7.38 2.93
N PRO A 47 4.35 -6.80 2.15
CA PRO A 47 4.56 -6.51 0.73
C PRO A 47 5.34 -5.20 0.46
N TYR A 48 6.13 -4.70 1.41
CA TYR A 48 6.83 -3.42 1.28
C TYR A 48 7.76 -3.30 0.05
N PRO A 49 8.57 -4.31 -0.30
CA PRO A 49 9.35 -4.26 -1.52
C PRO A 49 8.49 -4.15 -2.78
N LEU A 50 7.30 -4.75 -2.77
CA LEU A 50 6.34 -4.67 -3.86
C LEU A 50 5.76 -3.25 -4.00
N TYR A 51 5.34 -2.63 -2.87
CA TYR A 51 4.86 -1.25 -2.87
C TYR A 51 5.93 -0.27 -3.37
N ALA A 52 7.17 -0.42 -2.92
CA ALA A 52 8.28 0.39 -3.37
C ALA A 52 8.61 0.17 -4.86
N HIS A 53 8.53 -1.07 -5.35
CA HIS A 53 8.71 -1.38 -6.76
C HIS A 53 7.70 -0.64 -7.63
N PHE A 54 6.41 -0.69 -7.28
CA PHE A 54 5.39 0.01 -8.06
C PHE A 54 5.46 1.52 -7.89
N SER A 55 5.76 2.04 -6.70
CA SER A 55 6.04 3.47 -6.50
C SER A 55 7.13 3.98 -7.46
N LYS A 56 8.16 3.17 -7.74
CA LYS A 56 9.26 3.50 -8.67
C LYS A 56 8.80 3.59 -10.12
N THR A 57 7.67 3.02 -10.49
CA THR A 57 7.17 3.03 -11.88
C THR A 57 6.46 4.34 -12.24
N PHE A 58 6.18 5.21 -11.28
CA PHE A 58 5.52 6.49 -11.47
C PHE A 58 6.45 7.65 -11.13
N ASP A 59 6.24 8.78 -11.81
CA ASP A 59 6.88 10.05 -11.50
C ASP A 59 5.80 11.14 -11.36
N ASP A 60 5.99 12.07 -10.43
CA ASP A 60 5.07 13.17 -10.14
C ASP A 60 3.63 12.75 -9.84
N ALA A 61 3.45 11.52 -9.35
CA ALA A 61 2.16 10.93 -9.00
C ALA A 61 1.80 11.15 -7.53
N ILE A 62 0.51 10.99 -7.23
CA ILE A 62 0.02 10.82 -5.86
C ILE A 62 -0.15 9.32 -5.61
N ILE A 63 0.28 8.88 -4.44
CA ILE A 63 0.08 7.52 -3.92
C ILE A 63 -0.69 7.64 -2.60
N LEU A 64 -1.77 6.89 -2.45
CA LEU A 64 -2.54 6.85 -1.21
C LEU A 64 -2.22 5.55 -0.46
N ASP A 65 -2.01 5.68 0.84
CA ASP A 65 -1.86 4.58 1.78
C ASP A 65 -2.98 4.71 2.82
N ILE A 66 -3.89 3.73 2.85
CA ILE A 66 -5.11 3.76 3.66
C ILE A 66 -5.00 2.65 4.71
N GLY A 67 -4.86 3.05 5.97
CA GLY A 67 -4.49 2.21 7.10
C GLY A 67 -3.04 2.40 7.51
N THR A 68 -2.70 3.59 8.02
CA THR A 68 -1.31 3.98 8.37
C THR A 68 -0.71 3.12 9.47
N LEU A 69 -1.47 2.81 10.53
CA LEU A 69 -1.04 2.14 11.75
C LEU A 69 0.32 2.69 12.26
N HIS A 70 1.43 2.05 11.90
CA HIS A 70 2.78 2.46 12.32
C HIS A 70 3.61 3.09 11.18
N GLY A 71 3.03 3.28 10.01
CA GLY A 71 3.63 3.97 8.86
C GLY A 71 4.58 3.13 8.00
N GLY A 72 4.57 1.80 8.14
CA GLY A 72 5.45 0.92 7.37
C GLY A 72 5.14 0.92 5.88
N SER A 73 3.88 0.69 5.51
CA SER A 73 3.35 0.75 4.14
C SER A 73 3.56 2.14 3.52
N ALA A 74 3.23 3.20 4.27
CA ALA A 74 3.46 4.59 3.86
C ALA A 74 4.91 4.87 3.50
N LEU A 75 5.85 4.42 4.34
CA LEU A 75 7.28 4.57 4.09
C LEU A 75 7.71 3.81 2.83
N ALA A 76 7.24 2.59 2.63
CA ALA A 76 7.53 1.80 1.44
C ALA A 76 7.00 2.48 0.16
N CYS A 77 5.77 2.99 0.19
CA CYS A 77 5.18 3.78 -0.88
C CYS A 77 5.99 5.05 -1.21
N ALA A 78 6.62 5.66 -0.20
CA ALA A 78 7.43 6.87 -0.35
C ALA A 78 8.86 6.61 -0.90
N TYR A 79 9.11 5.43 -1.48
CA TYR A 79 10.39 5.04 -2.05
C TYR A 79 10.85 6.00 -3.16
N ASN A 80 10.01 6.27 -4.15
CA ASN A 80 10.33 7.24 -5.18
C ASN A 80 10.00 8.67 -4.69
N SER A 81 11.03 9.48 -4.50
CA SER A 81 10.91 10.83 -3.95
C SER A 81 10.24 11.82 -4.90
N SER A 82 10.05 11.50 -6.20
CA SER A 82 9.28 12.34 -7.12
C SER A 82 7.77 12.27 -6.88
N ASN A 83 7.29 11.18 -6.28
CA ASN A 83 5.87 11.00 -5.96
C ASN A 83 5.52 11.64 -4.62
N GLN A 84 4.29 12.06 -4.46
CA GLN A 84 3.71 12.48 -3.20
C GLN A 84 2.92 11.33 -2.59
N VAL A 85 3.26 10.91 -1.38
CA VAL A 85 2.50 9.90 -0.63
C VAL A 85 1.66 10.59 0.43
N ILE A 86 0.38 10.22 0.50
CA ILE A 86 -0.53 10.66 1.55
C ILE A 86 -1.06 9.41 2.25
N SER A 87 -0.75 9.29 3.53
CA SER A 87 -1.16 8.15 4.34
C SER A 87 -2.28 8.57 5.29
N TYR A 88 -3.34 7.79 5.31
CA TYR A 88 -4.56 8.07 6.06
C TYR A 88 -4.83 7.00 7.11
N ASP A 89 -5.26 7.45 8.27
CA ASP A 89 -5.82 6.61 9.32
C ASP A 89 -6.93 7.38 10.06
N ILE A 90 -7.90 6.68 10.60
CA ILE A 90 -8.95 7.29 11.43
C ILE A 90 -8.48 7.60 12.85
N ALA A 91 -7.31 7.09 13.25
CA ALA A 91 -6.69 7.28 14.55
C ALA A 91 -5.19 7.55 14.45
N GLU A 92 -4.65 8.29 15.41
CA GLU A 92 -3.20 8.47 15.55
C GLU A 92 -2.64 7.36 16.44
N HIS A 93 -1.98 6.37 15.84
CA HIS A 93 -1.38 5.23 16.56
C HIS A 93 0.01 5.52 17.11
N ILE A 94 0.74 6.41 16.44
CA ILE A 94 2.08 6.89 16.86
C ILE A 94 2.17 8.38 16.56
N ASN A 95 3.18 9.05 17.09
CA ASN A 95 3.40 10.46 16.77
C ASN A 95 4.00 10.61 15.35
N TYR A 96 3.14 10.63 14.33
CA TYR A 96 3.54 10.75 12.92
C TYR A 96 4.40 11.97 12.63
N SER A 97 4.27 13.06 13.39
CA SER A 97 5.08 14.27 13.19
C SER A 97 6.58 14.06 13.38
N LYS A 98 6.97 12.95 14.00
CA LYS A 98 8.39 12.57 14.18
C LYS A 98 8.97 11.84 12.97
N ILE A 99 8.15 11.28 12.09
CA ILE A 99 8.59 10.63 10.85
C ILE A 99 8.94 11.73 9.85
N LYS A 100 10.19 11.78 9.42
CA LYS A 100 10.68 12.79 8.46
C LYS A 100 10.99 12.14 7.13
N LYS A 101 10.11 12.36 6.17
CA LYS A 101 10.25 11.93 4.78
C LYS A 101 9.57 12.99 3.91
N ASP A 102 10.33 13.70 3.11
CA ASP A 102 9.90 14.94 2.43
C ASP A 102 8.67 14.76 1.53
N ASN A 103 8.53 13.59 0.95
CA ASN A 103 7.44 13.25 0.05
C ASN A 103 6.30 12.47 0.70
N LEU A 104 6.25 12.40 2.05
CA LEU A 104 5.23 11.67 2.80
C LEU A 104 4.47 12.61 3.74
N THR A 105 3.16 12.55 3.69
CA THR A 105 2.24 13.29 4.57
C THR A 105 1.29 12.31 5.26
N PHE A 106 1.13 12.44 6.57
CA PHE A 106 0.15 11.67 7.35
C PHE A 106 -1.07 12.54 7.64
N LYS A 107 -2.26 11.96 7.49
CA LYS A 107 -3.53 12.60 7.83
C LYS A 107 -4.37 11.67 8.71
N VAL A 108 -4.87 12.20 9.83
CA VAL A 108 -5.76 11.48 10.73
C VAL A 108 -7.20 11.87 10.38
N MET A 109 -7.76 11.18 9.41
CA MET A 109 -9.10 11.39 8.87
C MET A 109 -9.47 10.27 7.90
N ASP A 110 -10.75 10.15 7.56
CA ASP A 110 -11.20 9.33 6.44
C ASP A 110 -10.72 9.99 5.11
N PHE A 111 -10.03 9.23 4.27
CA PHE A 111 -9.49 9.74 2.99
C PHE A 111 -10.58 10.22 2.05
N ARG A 112 -11.82 9.71 2.17
CA ARG A 112 -12.98 10.09 1.37
C ARG A 112 -13.45 11.53 1.64
N GLU A 113 -13.08 12.10 2.79
CA GLU A 113 -13.39 13.47 3.19
C GLU A 113 -12.37 14.51 2.70
N ASP A 114 -11.25 14.05 2.13
CA ASP A 114 -10.17 14.93 1.68
C ASP A 114 -10.35 15.36 0.21
N ASP A 115 -9.89 16.56 -0.11
CA ASP A 115 -9.91 17.10 -1.48
C ASP A 115 -8.67 16.64 -2.25
N ILE A 116 -8.78 15.45 -2.85
CA ILE A 116 -7.69 14.79 -3.58
C ILE A 116 -7.93 14.92 -5.09
N ASP A 117 -6.87 15.27 -5.83
CA ASP A 117 -6.83 15.22 -7.30
C ASP A 117 -6.65 13.76 -7.77
N TYR A 118 -7.77 13.04 -7.92
CA TYR A 118 -7.77 11.61 -8.29
C TYR A 118 -7.17 11.33 -9.67
N ASP A 119 -7.10 12.30 -10.58
CA ASP A 119 -6.42 12.15 -11.89
C ASP A 119 -4.91 11.90 -11.72
N LYS A 120 -4.33 12.39 -10.63
CA LYS A 120 -2.92 12.20 -10.28
C LYS A 120 -2.66 10.97 -9.40
N VAL A 121 -3.68 10.38 -8.82
CA VAL A 121 -3.54 9.17 -8.00
C VAL A 121 -3.28 8.00 -8.93
N LYS A 122 -2.10 7.37 -8.81
CA LYS A 122 -1.70 6.24 -9.66
C LYS A 122 -1.60 4.91 -8.90
N MET A 123 -1.56 4.97 -7.58
CA MET A 123 -1.48 3.79 -6.73
C MET A 123 -2.23 4.06 -5.43
N ILE A 124 -2.98 3.07 -4.98
CA ILE A 124 -3.67 3.05 -3.68
C ILE A 124 -3.33 1.73 -2.99
N VAL A 125 -2.99 1.81 -1.71
CA VAL A 125 -2.85 0.66 -0.82
C VAL A 125 -3.98 0.73 0.21
N ILE A 126 -4.70 -0.37 0.42
CA ILE A 126 -5.75 -0.51 1.44
C ILE A 126 -5.34 -1.65 2.37
N ASP A 127 -5.10 -1.30 3.65
CA ASP A 127 -4.77 -2.19 4.75
C ASP A 127 -5.51 -1.69 6.00
N THR A 128 -6.78 -2.12 6.15
CA THR A 128 -7.71 -1.59 7.17
C THR A 128 -8.31 -2.69 8.04
N ASP A 129 -9.61 -2.67 8.29
CA ASP A 129 -10.26 -3.56 9.26
C ASP A 129 -10.54 -4.98 8.73
N HIS A 130 -10.34 -5.23 7.43
CA HIS A 130 -10.53 -6.52 6.75
C HIS A 130 -11.93 -7.13 6.98
N THR A 131 -12.95 -6.27 6.86
CA THR A 131 -14.35 -6.68 7.05
C THR A 131 -15.02 -7.11 5.75
N GLY A 132 -14.41 -6.86 4.58
CA GLY A 132 -15.00 -7.00 3.26
C GLY A 132 -16.02 -5.89 2.96
N THR A 133 -16.77 -5.42 3.96
CA THR A 133 -17.76 -4.34 3.80
C THR A 133 -17.09 -2.98 3.64
N GLN A 134 -16.12 -2.67 4.49
CA GLN A 134 -15.41 -1.39 4.44
C GLN A 134 -14.61 -1.27 3.13
N GLU A 135 -13.95 -2.34 2.74
CA GLU A 135 -13.20 -2.39 1.48
C GLU A 135 -14.15 -2.21 0.27
N THR A 136 -15.34 -2.80 0.30
CA THR A 136 -16.37 -2.59 -0.72
C THR A 136 -16.79 -1.13 -0.81
N GLU A 137 -17.06 -0.46 0.31
CA GLU A 137 -17.41 0.96 0.35
C GLU A 137 -16.28 1.85 -0.22
N PHE A 138 -15.01 1.49 0.01
CA PHE A 138 -13.87 2.21 -0.56
C PHE A 138 -13.81 2.04 -2.08
N ILE A 139 -14.05 0.83 -2.59
CA ILE A 139 -14.08 0.58 -4.05
C ILE A 139 -15.24 1.33 -4.70
N GLU A 140 -16.44 1.31 -4.12
CA GLU A 140 -17.59 2.06 -4.62
C GLU A 140 -17.27 3.57 -4.70
N PHE A 141 -16.62 4.12 -3.67
CA PHE A 141 -16.17 5.51 -3.68
C PHE A 141 -15.15 5.79 -4.78
N LEU A 142 -14.17 4.91 -5.03
CA LEU A 142 -13.18 5.07 -6.09
C LEU A 142 -13.82 5.00 -7.50
N ILE A 143 -14.84 4.15 -7.67
CA ILE A 143 -15.65 4.10 -8.88
C ILE A 143 -16.39 5.42 -9.10
N GLU A 144 -17.01 6.01 -8.06
CA GLU A 144 -17.67 7.31 -8.14
C GLU A 144 -16.72 8.47 -8.52
N LYS A 145 -15.41 8.30 -8.26
CA LYS A 145 -14.35 9.24 -8.65
C LYS A 145 -13.80 9.01 -10.05
N ASP A 146 -14.31 8.02 -10.80
CA ASP A 146 -13.74 7.57 -12.08
C ASP A 146 -12.23 7.29 -11.97
N TRP A 147 -11.78 6.77 -10.80
CA TRP A 147 -10.36 6.55 -10.56
C TRP A 147 -9.83 5.34 -11.33
N CYS A 148 -8.64 5.50 -11.95
CA CYS A 148 -7.90 4.45 -12.64
C CYS A 148 -6.47 4.39 -12.11
N GLY A 149 -5.97 3.18 -11.83
CA GLY A 149 -4.63 2.99 -11.32
C GLY A 149 -4.36 1.59 -10.77
N ILE A 150 -3.34 1.48 -9.95
CA ILE A 150 -2.96 0.23 -9.29
C ILE A 150 -3.51 0.23 -7.87
N LEU A 151 -4.30 -0.76 -7.54
CA LEU A 151 -4.84 -0.98 -6.20
C LEU A 151 -4.15 -2.20 -5.57
N PHE A 152 -3.61 -2.01 -4.38
CA PHE A 152 -3.18 -3.08 -3.49
C PHE A 152 -4.20 -3.27 -2.37
N LEU A 153 -4.52 -4.53 -2.12
CA LEU A 153 -5.39 -4.96 -1.03
C LEU A 153 -4.60 -5.90 -0.13
N ASP A 154 -4.49 -5.56 1.14
CA ASP A 154 -3.87 -6.48 2.10
C ASP A 154 -4.89 -7.49 2.64
N ASP A 155 -4.38 -8.62 3.13
CA ASP A 155 -5.15 -9.65 3.84
C ASP A 155 -6.37 -10.22 3.08
N ILE A 156 -6.25 -10.39 1.75
CA ILE A 156 -7.33 -10.90 0.87
C ILE A 156 -7.84 -12.30 1.23
N HIS A 157 -7.07 -13.07 2.01
CA HIS A 157 -7.40 -14.41 2.50
C HIS A 157 -7.57 -14.49 4.02
N GLN A 158 -7.67 -13.35 4.73
CA GLN A 158 -7.72 -13.33 6.19
C GLN A 158 -8.97 -14.02 6.75
N ASN A 159 -10.09 -13.86 6.07
CA ASN A 159 -11.37 -14.41 6.50
C ASN A 159 -12.35 -14.55 5.31
N PRO A 160 -13.47 -15.28 5.47
CA PRO A 160 -14.42 -15.49 4.38
C PRO A 160 -15.00 -14.21 3.77
N ALA A 161 -15.15 -13.13 4.55
CA ALA A 161 -15.69 -11.88 4.02
C ALA A 161 -14.68 -11.18 3.08
N MET A 162 -13.38 -11.27 3.38
CA MET A 162 -12.32 -10.80 2.50
C MET A 162 -12.17 -11.67 1.25
N GLU A 163 -12.31 -12.99 1.37
CA GLU A 163 -12.33 -13.89 0.20
C GLU A 163 -13.51 -13.60 -0.71
N ASP A 164 -14.71 -13.38 -0.14
CA ASP A 164 -15.91 -12.99 -0.89
C ASP A 164 -15.70 -11.65 -1.60
N PHE A 165 -15.17 -10.64 -0.90
CA PHE A 165 -14.82 -9.35 -1.47
C PHE A 165 -13.80 -9.49 -2.61
N TRP A 166 -12.69 -10.22 -2.39
CA TRP A 166 -11.68 -10.47 -3.42
C TRP A 166 -12.24 -11.18 -4.65
N SER A 167 -13.21 -12.08 -4.45
CA SER A 167 -13.87 -12.79 -5.56
C SER A 167 -14.71 -11.89 -6.46
N CYS A 168 -15.09 -10.67 -6.01
CA CYS A 168 -15.89 -9.74 -6.80
C CYS A 168 -15.11 -9.09 -7.96
N PHE A 169 -13.78 -9.10 -7.91
CA PHE A 169 -12.97 -8.58 -9.02
C PHE A 169 -12.84 -9.61 -10.13
N ASP A 170 -12.89 -9.14 -11.37
CA ASP A 170 -12.68 -9.99 -12.56
C ASP A 170 -11.25 -10.54 -12.59
N ASP A 171 -11.09 -11.80 -12.98
CA ASP A 171 -9.78 -12.48 -13.04
C ASP A 171 -8.80 -11.84 -14.04
N ASP A 172 -9.32 -11.08 -15.02
CA ASP A 172 -8.49 -10.40 -16.02
C ASP A 172 -7.78 -9.16 -15.49
N ILE A 173 -8.27 -8.58 -14.40
CA ILE A 173 -7.73 -7.33 -13.81
C ILE A 173 -7.06 -7.53 -12.45
N LYS A 174 -7.19 -8.70 -11.83
CA LYS A 174 -6.61 -8.99 -10.50
C LYS A 174 -5.48 -10.01 -10.56
N GLU A 175 -4.59 -9.92 -9.59
CA GLU A 175 -3.50 -10.89 -9.36
C GLU A 175 -3.34 -11.10 -7.86
N ASP A 176 -3.38 -12.36 -7.43
CA ASP A 176 -2.92 -12.74 -6.10
C ASP A 176 -1.40 -12.74 -6.10
N VAL A 177 -0.80 -11.78 -5.40
CA VAL A 177 0.65 -11.59 -5.30
C VAL A 177 1.24 -12.18 -4.03
N THR A 178 0.47 -12.98 -3.31
CA THR A 178 0.94 -13.80 -2.18
C THR A 178 2.08 -14.69 -2.63
N GLY A 179 3.16 -14.72 -1.89
CA GLY A 179 4.36 -15.51 -2.23
C GLY A 179 5.36 -14.83 -3.16
N ILE A 180 5.03 -13.69 -3.77
CA ILE A 180 5.96 -12.86 -4.53
C ILE A 180 6.49 -11.73 -3.66
N GLY A 181 5.63 -10.90 -3.11
CA GLY A 181 5.97 -9.82 -2.21
C GLY A 181 5.68 -10.09 -0.74
N HIS A 182 5.02 -11.20 -0.45
CA HIS A 182 4.47 -11.48 0.87
C HIS A 182 4.33 -12.99 1.11
N THR A 183 4.74 -13.48 2.28
CA THR A 183 4.64 -14.91 2.66
C THR A 183 3.63 -15.16 3.77
N ALA A 184 2.96 -14.13 4.30
CA ALA A 184 1.95 -14.32 5.33
C ALA A 184 0.73 -15.04 4.78
N CYS A 185 0.04 -15.79 5.65
CA CYS A 185 -1.10 -16.63 5.29
C CYS A 185 -2.32 -15.86 4.80
N CYS A 186 -2.39 -14.57 5.09
CA CYS A 186 -3.56 -13.73 4.78
C CYS A 186 -3.51 -13.10 3.39
N GLY A 187 -2.35 -13.16 2.73
CA GLY A 187 -2.17 -12.81 1.32
C GLY A 187 -2.25 -11.33 0.98
N SER A 188 -1.87 -11.01 -0.24
CA SER A 188 -2.02 -9.67 -0.79
C SER A 188 -2.52 -9.75 -2.23
N GLY A 189 -3.45 -8.87 -2.58
CA GLY A 189 -4.03 -8.74 -3.91
C GLY A 189 -3.57 -7.47 -4.60
N LEU A 190 -3.46 -7.56 -5.92
CA LEU A 190 -3.20 -6.42 -6.79
C LEU A 190 -4.29 -6.37 -7.86
N VAL A 191 -4.87 -5.20 -8.06
CA VAL A 191 -5.89 -4.95 -9.07
C VAL A 191 -5.45 -3.83 -10.00
N GLU A 192 -5.52 -4.06 -11.31
CA GLU A 192 -5.39 -3.00 -12.32
C GLU A 192 -6.78 -2.39 -12.54
N PHE A 193 -7.00 -1.22 -11.93
CA PHE A 193 -8.28 -0.55 -11.94
C PHE A 193 -8.35 0.38 -13.16
N ASP A 194 -9.03 -0.06 -14.21
CA ASP A 194 -9.24 0.68 -15.45
C ASP A 194 -10.75 0.70 -15.74
N LEU A 195 -11.39 1.84 -15.68
CA LEU A 195 -12.83 2.03 -15.86
C LEU A 195 -13.16 2.40 -17.29
#